data_cf90e5593cd3b4d3fc8eb4585231f8ca
#
_entry.id   cf90e5593cd3b4d3fc8eb4585231f8ca
#
_cell.length_a   1.000
_cell.length_b   1.000
_cell.length_c   1.000
_cell.angle_alpha   90.00
_cell.angle_beta   90.00
_cell.angle_gamma   90.00
#
_symmetry.space_group_name_H-M   'P 1'
#
loop_
_entity.id
_entity.type
_entity.pdbx_description
1 polymer ?
#
loop_
_entity_poly.entity_id
_entity_poly.type
_entity_poly.pdbx_seq_one_letter_code
_entity_poly.pdbx_strand_id
1 'polypeptide(L)'
;MARHSKWHKVRQFKGAIDAKRSASFTKLAREITVAAKEKGSDPAMNARLRVAIERARKASLPKDNIERAIQKGVGGAGEVQLEELRYEAYAPGGTALIIECVTDNRNRSTNDVKHLITDAGGSLASAGSVTYLFDRFGVVRVQPAIDGEKRDEIELSFIEAGAQDILHDDEGSDIRCAPSELAVLADAVQQMGLHAEHIEFEWIPKITVETTEDVGMQVQELLEELEALDDVSRVYSNMA
;
A
#
# COMPACT_ATOMS: atom_id res chain seq x y z
N MET A 1 -4.84 -6.79 24.32
CA MET A 1 -3.60 -6.12 23.86
C MET A 1 -3.41 -6.50 22.40
N ALA A 2 -3.76 -5.61 21.50
CA ALA A 2 -3.63 -5.84 20.05
C ALA A 2 -2.14 -5.89 19.71
N ARG A 3 -1.64 -7.07 19.34
CA ARG A 3 -0.32 -7.23 18.77
C ARG A 3 -0.38 -6.65 17.35
N HIS A 4 0.21 -5.49 17.19
CA HIS A 4 0.48 -4.95 15.86
C HIS A 4 1.16 -6.00 15.01
N SER A 5 0.58 -6.22 13.85
CA SER A 5 0.95 -7.22 12.88
C SER A 5 2.47 -7.27 12.70
N LYS A 6 3.05 -8.46 12.91
CA LYS A 6 4.45 -8.84 12.62
C LYS A 6 4.84 -8.46 11.18
N TRP A 7 3.85 -8.28 10.32
CA TRP A 7 3.89 -7.81 8.94
C TRP A 7 4.58 -6.45 8.76
N HIS A 8 4.37 -5.50 9.65
CA HIS A 8 5.06 -4.20 9.59
C HIS A 8 6.57 -4.33 9.85
N LYS A 9 6.99 -5.29 10.68
CA LYS A 9 8.42 -5.56 10.96
C LYS A 9 9.12 -6.32 9.84
N VAL A 10 8.44 -7.21 9.12
CA VAL A 10 9.00 -8.01 8.01
C VAL A 10 9.35 -7.15 6.80
N ARG A 11 8.67 -6.04 6.60
CA ARG A 11 8.96 -5.06 5.52
C ARG A 11 10.37 -4.43 5.61
N GLN A 12 11.05 -4.57 6.74
CA GLN A 12 12.36 -3.95 7.00
C GLN A 12 13.58 -4.85 6.68
N PHE A 13 13.40 -6.16 6.45
CA PHE A 13 14.53 -7.05 6.12
C PHE A 13 14.89 -7.00 4.64
N LYS A 14 15.82 -6.12 4.31
CA LYS A 14 16.33 -5.92 2.94
C LYS A 14 17.71 -6.52 2.73
N GLY A 15 17.77 -7.52 1.86
CA GLY A 15 18.99 -7.97 1.20
C GLY A 15 18.70 -8.31 -0.25
N ALA A 16 18.97 -7.40 -1.16
CA ALA A 16 19.24 -7.54 -2.61
C ALA A 16 18.84 -6.23 -3.35
N ILE A 17 19.74 -5.26 -3.32
CA ILE A 17 19.37 -3.83 -3.41
C ILE A 17 19.08 -3.33 -4.83
N ASP A 18 19.66 -3.85 -5.89
CA ASP A 18 19.59 -3.19 -7.20
C ASP A 18 18.49 -3.70 -8.15
N ALA A 19 18.22 -5.00 -8.22
CA ALA A 19 17.14 -5.54 -9.03
C ALA A 19 15.76 -5.19 -8.42
N LYS A 20 15.65 -5.28 -7.08
CA LYS A 20 14.46 -4.85 -6.34
C LYS A 20 14.18 -3.34 -6.50
N ARG A 21 15.22 -2.51 -6.64
CA ARG A 21 15.06 -1.05 -6.83
C ARG A 21 14.49 -0.70 -8.20
N SER A 22 14.91 -1.40 -9.26
CA SER A 22 14.38 -1.18 -10.62
C SER A 22 12.92 -1.61 -10.73
N ALA A 23 12.55 -2.78 -10.19
CA ALA A 23 11.16 -3.24 -10.12
C ALA A 23 10.28 -2.27 -9.31
N SER A 24 10.78 -1.79 -8.16
CA SER A 24 10.09 -0.78 -7.35
C SER A 24 9.83 0.51 -8.13
N PHE A 25 10.79 0.99 -8.92
CA PHE A 25 10.63 2.20 -9.72
C PHE A 25 9.57 2.05 -10.82
N THR A 26 9.50 0.87 -11.45
CA THR A 26 8.47 0.56 -12.45
C THR A 26 7.07 0.58 -11.83
N LYS A 27 6.90 -0.03 -10.66
CA LYS A 27 5.64 -0.04 -9.92
C LYS A 27 5.19 1.37 -9.55
N LEU A 28 6.08 2.17 -8.97
CA LEU A 28 5.79 3.56 -8.60
C LEU A 28 5.42 4.42 -9.82
N ALA A 29 6.11 4.24 -10.95
CA ALA A 29 5.78 4.95 -12.18
C ALA A 29 4.39 4.55 -12.72
N ARG A 30 4.01 3.27 -12.65
CA ARG A 30 2.67 2.78 -13.02
C ARG A 30 1.59 3.37 -12.12
N GLU A 31 1.79 3.40 -10.79
CA GLU A 31 0.86 4.01 -9.85
C GLU A 31 0.61 5.50 -10.17
N ILE A 32 1.68 6.26 -10.47
CA ILE A 32 1.57 7.66 -10.88
C ILE A 32 0.77 7.78 -12.19
N THR A 33 1.05 6.93 -13.18
CA THR A 33 0.36 6.93 -14.47
C THR A 33 -1.15 6.70 -14.30
N VAL A 34 -1.53 5.72 -13.49
CA VAL A 34 -2.94 5.42 -13.22
C VAL A 34 -3.62 6.55 -12.44
N ALA A 35 -2.96 7.08 -11.42
CA ALA A 35 -3.50 8.20 -10.65
C ALA A 35 -3.73 9.46 -11.53
N ALA A 36 -2.81 9.75 -12.44
CA ALA A 36 -2.94 10.86 -13.38
C ALA A 36 -4.06 10.62 -14.41
N LYS A 37 -4.24 9.37 -14.87
CA LYS A 37 -5.32 8.98 -15.79
C LYS A 37 -6.71 9.18 -15.18
N GLU A 38 -6.86 8.90 -13.88
CA GLU A 38 -8.15 8.94 -13.19
C GLU A 38 -8.70 10.35 -12.98
N LYS A 39 -7.86 11.27 -12.51
CA LYS A 39 -8.29 12.62 -12.09
C LYS A 39 -7.42 13.76 -12.64
N GLY A 40 -6.57 13.51 -13.63
CA GLY A 40 -5.73 14.52 -14.26
C GLY A 40 -4.35 14.70 -13.62
N SER A 41 -3.54 15.58 -14.24
CA SER A 41 -2.11 15.75 -13.96
C SER A 41 -1.78 16.71 -12.83
N ASP A 42 -2.77 17.43 -12.28
CA ASP A 42 -2.51 18.42 -11.22
C ASP A 42 -2.58 17.77 -9.84
N PRO A 43 -1.44 17.66 -9.11
CA PRO A 43 -1.43 17.07 -7.77
C PRO A 43 -2.24 17.87 -6.73
N ALA A 44 -2.48 19.18 -6.97
CA ALA A 44 -3.29 19.98 -6.08
C ALA A 44 -4.77 19.56 -6.12
N MET A 45 -5.23 19.11 -7.30
CA MET A 45 -6.61 18.67 -7.53
C MET A 45 -6.77 17.14 -7.49
N ASN A 46 -5.67 16.40 -7.45
CA ASN A 46 -5.62 14.93 -7.48
C ASN A 46 -4.84 14.40 -6.28
N ALA A 47 -5.55 14.15 -5.17
CA ALA A 47 -4.94 13.67 -3.93
C ALA A 47 -4.20 12.33 -4.11
N ARG A 48 -4.77 11.41 -4.91
CA ARG A 48 -4.13 10.13 -5.22
C ARG A 48 -2.78 10.31 -5.94
N LEU A 49 -2.74 11.21 -6.93
CA LEU A 49 -1.51 11.55 -7.65
C LEU A 49 -0.49 12.20 -6.71
N ARG A 50 -0.92 13.09 -5.82
CA ARG A 50 -0.04 13.72 -4.82
C ARG A 50 0.64 12.67 -3.96
N VAL A 51 -0.12 11.75 -3.38
CA VAL A 51 0.40 10.64 -2.56
C VAL A 51 1.37 9.76 -3.35
N ALA A 52 1.02 9.37 -4.59
CA ALA A 52 1.89 8.57 -5.44
C ALA A 52 3.22 9.27 -5.76
N ILE A 53 3.18 10.59 -6.02
CA ILE A 53 4.39 11.39 -6.26
C ILE A 53 5.26 11.46 -5.00
N GLU A 54 4.69 11.66 -3.83
CA GLU A 54 5.43 11.72 -2.57
C GLU A 54 6.11 10.39 -2.27
N ARG A 55 5.42 9.27 -2.45
CA ARG A 55 6.03 7.93 -2.33
C ARG A 55 7.18 7.73 -3.30
N ALA A 56 6.99 8.12 -4.56
CA ALA A 56 8.03 8.01 -5.58
C ALA A 56 9.27 8.85 -5.24
N ARG A 57 9.08 10.07 -4.73
CA ARG A 57 10.18 10.94 -4.25
C ARG A 57 10.93 10.32 -3.07
N LYS A 58 10.20 9.78 -2.08
CA LYS A 58 10.81 9.09 -0.93
C LYS A 58 11.61 7.86 -1.35
N ALA A 59 11.12 7.11 -2.34
CA ALA A 59 11.85 6.01 -2.95
C ALA A 59 13.01 6.46 -3.84
N SER A 60 13.25 7.78 -3.98
CA SER A 60 14.28 8.37 -4.84
C SER A 60 14.07 8.09 -6.34
N LEU A 61 12.80 8.02 -6.79
CA LEU A 61 12.50 7.98 -8.22
C LEU A 61 12.89 9.34 -8.86
N PRO A 62 13.69 9.36 -9.95
CA PRO A 62 14.09 10.59 -10.60
C PRO A 62 12.89 11.44 -11.04
N LYS A 63 13.02 12.78 -10.93
CA LYS A 63 11.96 13.73 -11.28
C LYS A 63 11.46 13.54 -12.72
N ASP A 64 12.36 13.33 -13.67
CA ASP A 64 12.01 13.09 -15.07
C ASP A 64 11.15 11.83 -15.28
N ASN A 65 11.33 10.81 -14.43
CA ASN A 65 10.51 9.60 -14.47
C ASN A 65 9.10 9.87 -13.93
N ILE A 66 9.00 10.67 -12.87
CA ILE A 66 7.72 11.12 -12.31
C ILE A 66 6.95 11.92 -13.36
N GLU A 67 7.58 12.92 -13.99
CA GLU A 67 6.96 13.75 -15.02
C GLU A 67 6.51 12.92 -16.24
N ARG A 68 7.36 12.00 -16.70
CA ARG A 68 6.99 11.08 -17.78
C ARG A 68 5.81 10.18 -17.44
N ALA A 69 5.74 9.69 -16.21
CA ALA A 69 4.63 8.86 -15.74
C ALA A 69 3.31 9.66 -15.71
N ILE A 70 3.34 10.90 -15.23
CA ILE A 70 2.19 11.81 -15.25
C ILE A 70 1.73 12.04 -16.70
N GLN A 71 2.64 12.39 -17.61
CA GLN A 71 2.32 12.66 -19.02
C GLN A 71 1.73 11.44 -19.71
N LYS A 72 2.22 10.23 -19.43
CA LYS A 72 1.61 9.00 -19.92
C LYS A 72 0.16 8.81 -19.45
N GLY A 73 -0.14 9.20 -18.21
CA GLY A 73 -1.48 9.07 -17.64
C GLY A 73 -2.51 9.99 -18.29
N VAL A 74 -2.10 11.18 -18.73
CA VAL A 74 -3.03 12.16 -19.34
C VAL A 74 -3.08 12.13 -20.88
N GLY A 75 -2.57 11.05 -21.51
CA GLY A 75 -2.71 10.88 -22.96
C GLY A 75 -1.53 11.37 -23.78
N GLY A 76 -0.30 11.32 -23.26
CA GLY A 76 0.93 11.54 -24.02
C GLY A 76 1.21 10.41 -25.00
N ALA A 77 1.98 10.69 -26.07
CA ALA A 77 2.30 9.73 -27.13
C ALA A 77 2.88 8.40 -26.58
N GLY A 78 2.20 7.30 -26.82
CA GLY A 78 2.59 5.96 -26.39
C GLY A 78 1.65 5.39 -25.32
N GLU A 79 0.35 5.46 -25.54
CA GLU A 79 -0.71 4.97 -24.61
C GLU A 79 -0.55 3.47 -24.32
N VAL A 80 0.18 3.16 -23.25
CA VAL A 80 0.06 1.85 -22.61
C VAL A 80 -1.22 1.90 -21.80
N GLN A 81 -2.22 1.12 -22.18
CA GLN A 81 -3.47 1.03 -21.42
C GLN A 81 -3.19 0.24 -20.13
N LEU A 82 -2.79 0.95 -19.08
CA LEU A 82 -2.71 0.38 -17.74
C LEU A 82 -4.11 0.26 -17.16
N GLU A 83 -4.40 -0.89 -16.59
CA GLU A 83 -5.61 -1.17 -15.80
C GLU A 83 -5.24 -1.60 -14.38
N GLU A 84 -6.09 -1.23 -13.43
CA GLU A 84 -6.00 -1.70 -12.07
C GLU A 84 -6.86 -2.95 -11.90
N LEU A 85 -6.26 -3.96 -11.32
CA LEU A 85 -6.93 -5.22 -10.99
C LEU A 85 -6.77 -5.49 -9.50
N ARG A 86 -7.79 -6.09 -8.91
CA ARG A 86 -7.73 -6.60 -7.55
C ARG A 86 -8.12 -8.07 -7.57
N TYR A 87 -7.22 -8.89 -7.06
CA TYR A 87 -7.48 -10.30 -6.85
C TYR A 87 -7.73 -10.54 -5.37
N GLU A 88 -8.62 -11.47 -5.10
CA GLU A 88 -8.96 -11.97 -3.78
C GLU A 88 -8.57 -13.43 -3.73
N ALA A 89 -7.97 -13.86 -2.63
CA ALA A 89 -7.49 -15.23 -2.50
C ALA A 89 -7.50 -15.70 -1.05
N TYR A 90 -7.48 -17.01 -0.89
CA TYR A 90 -7.16 -17.68 0.36
C TYR A 90 -5.82 -18.37 0.22
N ALA A 91 -4.90 -18.06 1.11
CA ALA A 91 -3.62 -18.72 1.30
C ALA A 91 -3.77 -19.91 2.29
N PRO A 92 -2.71 -20.72 2.49
CA PRO A 92 -2.70 -21.75 3.51
C PRO A 92 -3.15 -21.26 4.89
N GLY A 93 -3.79 -22.13 5.68
CA GLY A 93 -4.32 -21.77 6.99
C GLY A 93 -5.59 -20.91 6.97
N GLY A 94 -6.21 -20.71 5.79
CA GLY A 94 -7.40 -19.87 5.64
C GLY A 94 -7.09 -18.36 5.68
N THR A 95 -5.83 -17.99 5.52
CA THR A 95 -5.39 -16.60 5.47
C THR A 95 -5.98 -15.91 4.24
N ALA A 96 -6.69 -14.81 4.45
CA ALA A 96 -7.30 -14.02 3.40
C ALA A 96 -6.28 -13.04 2.80
N LEU A 97 -6.24 -12.93 1.47
CA LEU A 97 -5.36 -12.04 0.73
C LEU A 97 -6.14 -11.09 -0.17
N ILE A 98 -5.73 -9.81 -0.18
CA ILE A 98 -6.08 -8.85 -1.22
C ILE A 98 -4.80 -8.49 -1.97
N ILE A 99 -4.81 -8.65 -3.30
CA ILE A 99 -3.66 -8.42 -4.17
C ILE A 99 -4.03 -7.34 -5.18
N GLU A 100 -3.40 -6.18 -5.08
CA GLU A 100 -3.58 -5.07 -6.00
C GLU A 100 -2.53 -5.13 -7.10
N CYS A 101 -2.97 -5.04 -8.36
CA CYS A 101 -2.11 -5.07 -9.53
C CYS A 101 -2.36 -3.85 -10.43
N VAL A 102 -1.29 -3.39 -11.07
CA VAL A 102 -1.34 -2.41 -12.15
C VAL A 102 -0.65 -3.02 -13.36
N THR A 103 -1.40 -3.32 -14.40
CA THR A 103 -0.90 -4.09 -15.55
C THR A 103 -1.37 -3.55 -16.89
N ASP A 104 -0.61 -3.83 -17.91
CA ASP A 104 -0.97 -3.67 -19.31
C ASP A 104 -1.52 -4.97 -19.94
N ASN A 105 -1.51 -6.08 -19.19
CA ASN A 105 -1.96 -7.38 -19.65
C ASN A 105 -2.61 -8.19 -18.52
N ARG A 106 -3.94 -8.07 -18.44
CA ARG A 106 -4.77 -8.78 -17.46
C ARG A 106 -4.54 -10.28 -17.42
N ASN A 107 -4.44 -10.91 -18.60
CA ASN A 107 -4.33 -12.37 -18.67
C ASN A 107 -2.99 -12.86 -18.10
N ARG A 108 -1.90 -12.16 -18.40
CA ARG A 108 -0.58 -12.46 -17.83
C ARG A 108 -0.65 -12.36 -16.31
N SER A 109 -1.06 -11.20 -15.79
CA SER A 109 -1.10 -10.98 -14.32
C SER A 109 -2.02 -11.97 -13.61
N THR A 110 -3.18 -12.30 -14.22
CA THR A 110 -4.09 -13.32 -13.65
C THR A 110 -3.43 -14.68 -13.55
N ASN A 111 -2.70 -15.10 -14.60
CA ASN A 111 -2.04 -16.40 -14.62
C ASN A 111 -0.87 -16.44 -13.63
N ASP A 112 -0.06 -15.38 -13.57
CA ASP A 112 1.10 -15.31 -12.67
C ASP A 112 0.65 -15.34 -11.20
N VAL A 113 -0.33 -14.52 -10.83
CA VAL A 113 -0.90 -14.50 -9.47
C VAL A 113 -1.55 -15.84 -9.12
N LYS A 114 -2.35 -16.42 -10.04
CA LYS A 114 -3.00 -17.71 -9.83
C LYS A 114 -1.99 -18.84 -9.64
N HIS A 115 -0.90 -18.83 -10.40
CA HIS A 115 0.14 -19.87 -10.32
C HIS A 115 0.78 -19.86 -8.94
N LEU A 116 1.28 -18.72 -8.47
CA LEU A 116 1.91 -18.60 -7.15
C LEU A 116 0.95 -19.03 -6.02
N ILE A 117 -0.30 -18.55 -6.05
CA ILE A 117 -1.30 -18.92 -5.02
C ILE A 117 -1.55 -20.42 -5.01
N THR A 118 -1.71 -21.04 -6.20
CA THR A 118 -2.00 -22.46 -6.31
C THR A 118 -0.81 -23.32 -5.88
N ASP A 119 0.39 -22.94 -6.25
CA ASP A 119 1.63 -23.63 -5.88
C ASP A 119 1.89 -23.61 -4.36
N ALA A 120 1.52 -22.52 -3.72
CA ALA A 120 1.54 -22.42 -2.27
C ALA A 120 0.40 -23.17 -1.56
N GLY A 121 -0.49 -23.85 -2.31
CA GLY A 121 -1.63 -24.57 -1.76
C GLY A 121 -2.84 -23.70 -1.42
N GLY A 122 -2.88 -22.46 -1.91
CA GLY A 122 -4.01 -21.55 -1.80
C GLY A 122 -4.99 -21.63 -2.97
N SER A 123 -5.94 -20.71 -3.02
CA SER A 123 -6.92 -20.60 -4.11
C SER A 123 -7.34 -19.16 -4.36
N LEU A 124 -7.49 -18.80 -5.66
CA LEU A 124 -8.17 -17.55 -6.01
C LEU A 124 -9.64 -17.62 -5.62
N ALA A 125 -10.15 -16.52 -5.09
CA ALA A 125 -11.55 -16.36 -4.71
C ALA A 125 -12.30 -15.44 -5.70
N SER A 126 -13.61 -15.51 -5.68
CA SER A 126 -14.43 -14.57 -6.44
C SER A 126 -14.37 -13.17 -5.83
N ALA A 127 -14.61 -12.14 -6.62
CA ALA A 127 -14.68 -10.76 -6.14
C ALA A 127 -15.72 -10.62 -5.01
N GLY A 128 -15.33 -9.97 -3.91
CA GLY A 128 -16.14 -9.81 -2.71
C GLY A 128 -16.04 -10.93 -1.67
N SER A 129 -15.36 -12.04 -1.99
CA SER A 129 -15.24 -13.19 -1.07
C SER A 129 -14.30 -12.93 0.11
N VAL A 130 -13.39 -11.99 -0.02
CA VAL A 130 -12.35 -11.67 0.97
C VAL A 130 -12.43 -10.21 1.41
N THR A 131 -12.80 -9.30 0.52
CA THR A 131 -12.81 -7.85 0.76
C THR A 131 -13.61 -7.45 2.01
N TYR A 132 -14.70 -8.17 2.34
CA TYR A 132 -15.52 -7.89 3.52
C TYR A 132 -14.77 -8.08 4.86
N LEU A 133 -13.65 -8.82 4.85
CA LEU A 133 -12.80 -9.04 6.01
C LEU A 133 -11.84 -7.86 6.28
N PHE A 134 -11.81 -6.88 5.39
CA PHE A 134 -10.92 -5.73 5.47
C PHE A 134 -11.72 -4.43 5.42
N ASP A 135 -11.14 -3.38 6.00
CA ASP A 135 -11.54 -2.01 5.76
C ASP A 135 -10.44 -1.26 5.00
N ARG A 136 -10.84 -0.34 4.13
CA ARG A 136 -9.89 0.50 3.39
C ARG A 136 -9.71 1.82 4.11
N PHE A 137 -8.47 2.12 4.48
CA PHE A 137 -8.09 3.37 5.14
C PHE A 137 -7.09 4.17 4.32
N GLY A 138 -7.08 5.49 4.54
CA GLY A 138 -5.91 6.31 4.33
C GLY A 138 -5.03 6.20 5.58
N VAL A 139 -3.74 5.95 5.41
CA VAL A 139 -2.79 5.80 6.51
C VAL A 139 -1.63 6.77 6.34
N VAL A 140 -1.33 7.52 7.40
CA VAL A 140 -0.14 8.36 7.50
C VAL A 140 0.72 7.82 8.63
N ARG A 141 1.92 7.33 8.32
CA ARG A 141 2.93 6.93 9.31
C ARG A 141 3.81 8.10 9.65
N VAL A 142 3.91 8.42 10.92
CA VAL A 142 4.79 9.50 11.44
C VAL A 142 5.92 8.88 12.25
N GLN A 143 7.16 9.35 12.03
CA GLN A 143 8.34 9.00 12.83
C GLN A 143 9.10 10.27 13.24
N PRO A 144 9.63 10.33 14.48
CA PRO A 144 9.44 9.34 15.57
C PRO A 144 7.99 9.29 16.05
N ALA A 145 7.68 8.37 16.96
CA ALA A 145 6.37 8.29 17.60
C ALA A 145 6.00 9.63 18.24
N ILE A 146 4.72 9.96 18.19
CA ILE A 146 4.19 11.16 18.84
C ILE A 146 4.22 10.93 20.34
N ASP A 147 5.04 11.69 21.04
CA ASP A 147 5.27 11.56 22.48
C ASP A 147 5.38 12.93 23.16
N GLY A 148 5.34 12.92 24.50
CA GLY A 148 5.55 14.10 25.33
C GLY A 148 4.29 14.92 25.63
N GLU A 149 4.50 16.10 26.20
CA GLU A 149 3.43 16.97 26.76
C GLU A 149 2.45 17.49 25.69
N LYS A 150 2.84 17.47 24.40
CA LYS A 150 2.02 17.95 23.28
C LYS A 150 1.26 16.84 22.55
N ARG A 151 1.38 15.60 23.01
CA ARG A 151 0.73 14.45 22.34
C ARG A 151 -0.77 14.65 22.18
N ASP A 152 -1.46 15.01 23.25
CA ASP A 152 -2.91 15.19 23.24
C ASP A 152 -3.35 16.32 22.29
N GLU A 153 -2.56 17.42 22.21
CA GLU A 153 -2.81 18.53 21.31
C GLU A 153 -2.66 18.11 19.84
N ILE A 154 -1.60 17.33 19.55
CA ILE A 154 -1.33 16.81 18.20
C ILE A 154 -2.41 15.81 17.78
N GLU A 155 -2.77 14.87 18.66
CA GLU A 155 -3.81 13.88 18.37
C GLU A 155 -5.17 14.55 18.15
N LEU A 156 -5.50 15.58 18.92
CA LEU A 156 -6.74 16.36 18.72
C LEU A 156 -6.76 17.01 17.34
N SER A 157 -5.64 17.57 16.89
CA SER A 157 -5.53 18.16 15.56
C SER A 157 -5.70 17.13 14.44
N PHE A 158 -5.24 15.88 14.64
CA PHE A 158 -5.49 14.80 13.68
C PHE A 158 -6.95 14.36 13.65
N ILE A 159 -7.60 14.31 14.83
CA ILE A 159 -9.02 14.02 14.91
C ILE A 159 -9.83 15.09 14.17
N GLU A 160 -9.50 16.37 14.35
CA GLU A 160 -10.09 17.47 13.61
C GLU A 160 -9.85 17.37 12.09
N ALA A 161 -8.70 16.82 11.67
CA ALA A 161 -8.35 16.54 10.28
C ALA A 161 -8.99 15.24 9.72
N GLY A 162 -9.83 14.55 10.50
CA GLY A 162 -10.57 13.36 10.08
C GLY A 162 -9.93 12.03 10.46
N ALA A 163 -8.96 12.02 11.39
CA ALA A 163 -8.42 10.77 11.91
C ALA A 163 -9.50 9.98 12.65
N GLN A 164 -9.60 8.70 12.34
CA GLN A 164 -10.53 7.75 12.94
C GLN A 164 -9.85 6.86 13.98
N ASP A 165 -8.54 6.62 13.81
CA ASP A 165 -7.75 5.82 14.72
C ASP A 165 -6.29 6.30 14.72
N ILE A 166 -5.63 6.26 15.87
CA ILE A 166 -4.22 6.62 16.04
C ILE A 166 -3.56 5.53 16.85
N LEU A 167 -2.64 4.83 16.23
CA LEU A 167 -1.93 3.70 16.83
C LEU A 167 -0.46 4.07 17.02
N HIS A 168 0.05 3.83 18.21
CA HIS A 168 1.44 4.11 18.55
C HIS A 168 2.21 2.81 18.75
N ASP A 169 3.45 2.80 18.30
CA ASP A 169 4.45 1.78 18.62
C ASP A 169 5.77 2.47 19.02
N ASP A 170 6.80 1.67 19.30
CA ASP A 170 8.11 2.17 19.74
C ASP A 170 8.84 2.99 18.66
N GLU A 171 8.45 2.88 17.41
CA GLU A 171 9.14 3.49 16.26
C GLU A 171 8.37 4.67 15.68
N GLY A 172 7.03 4.71 15.82
CA GLY A 172 6.22 5.74 15.19
C GLY A 172 4.75 5.71 15.58
N SER A 173 3.96 6.44 14.81
CA SER A 173 2.50 6.52 14.98
C SER A 173 1.82 6.35 13.63
N ASP A 174 0.86 5.40 13.54
CA ASP A 174 -0.01 5.22 12.39
C ASP A 174 -1.31 5.97 12.62
N ILE A 175 -1.57 6.96 11.79
CA ILE A 175 -2.80 7.73 11.82
C ILE A 175 -3.68 7.26 10.66
N ARG A 176 -4.89 6.81 10.97
CA ARG A 176 -5.85 6.24 10.02
C ARG A 176 -7.03 7.16 9.81
N CYS A 177 -7.47 7.32 8.59
CA CYS A 177 -8.63 8.11 8.23
C CYS A 177 -9.45 7.44 7.12
N ALA A 178 -10.64 7.98 6.82
CA ALA A 178 -11.34 7.61 5.60
C ALA A 178 -10.46 7.90 4.37
N PRO A 179 -10.54 7.11 3.28
CA PRO A 179 -9.73 7.34 2.07
C PRO A 179 -9.88 8.74 1.47
N SER A 180 -11.06 9.39 1.63
CA SER A 180 -11.33 10.76 1.19
C SER A 180 -10.54 11.81 1.97
N GLU A 181 -10.20 11.54 3.23
CA GLU A 181 -9.57 12.49 4.16
C GLU A 181 -8.04 12.40 4.17
N LEU A 182 -7.45 11.41 3.48
CA LEU A 182 -6.00 11.17 3.51
C LEU A 182 -5.16 12.40 3.14
N ALA A 183 -5.61 13.18 2.18
CA ALA A 183 -4.91 14.39 1.77
C ALA A 183 -4.94 15.48 2.86
N VAL A 184 -6.11 15.66 3.50
CA VAL A 184 -6.29 16.63 4.59
C VAL A 184 -5.44 16.23 5.79
N LEU A 185 -5.44 14.94 6.15
CA LEU A 185 -4.62 14.41 7.22
C LEU A 185 -3.12 14.57 6.94
N ALA A 186 -2.67 14.29 5.72
CA ALA A 186 -1.27 14.47 5.34
C ALA A 186 -0.83 15.94 5.42
N ASP A 187 -1.70 16.88 5.01
CA ASP A 187 -1.45 18.31 5.13
C ASP A 187 -1.38 18.73 6.62
N ALA A 188 -2.25 18.19 7.49
CA ALA A 188 -2.22 18.46 8.93
C ALA A 188 -0.92 17.98 9.58
N VAL A 189 -0.45 16.77 9.25
CA VAL A 189 0.83 16.24 9.71
C VAL A 189 1.99 17.17 9.33
N GLN A 190 1.99 17.65 8.09
CA GLN A 190 3.03 18.59 7.61
C GLN A 190 2.95 19.95 8.34
N GLN A 191 1.75 20.49 8.58
CA GLN A 191 1.56 21.78 9.29
C GLN A 191 2.04 21.70 10.74
N MET A 192 1.93 20.54 11.38
CA MET A 192 2.47 20.27 12.71
C MET A 192 4.00 20.14 12.73
N GLY A 193 4.67 20.19 11.57
CA GLY A 193 6.11 20.00 11.45
C GLY A 193 6.57 18.55 11.66
N LEU A 194 5.66 17.61 11.62
CA LEU A 194 5.95 16.19 11.76
C LEU A 194 6.40 15.58 10.43
N HIS A 195 7.27 14.57 10.53
CA HIS A 195 7.75 13.87 9.35
C HIS A 195 6.89 12.63 9.07
N ALA A 196 6.11 12.67 7.98
CA ALA A 196 5.42 11.49 7.50
C ALA A 196 6.42 10.54 6.83
N GLU A 197 6.60 9.34 7.37
CA GLU A 197 7.43 8.30 6.78
C GLU A 197 6.77 7.73 5.52
N HIS A 198 5.48 7.45 5.59
CA HIS A 198 4.68 7.10 4.41
C HIS A 198 3.25 7.65 4.49
N ILE A 199 2.64 7.80 3.32
CA ILE A 199 1.27 8.22 3.11
C ILE A 199 0.70 7.30 2.06
N GLU A 200 -0.32 6.50 2.42
CA GLU A 200 -0.85 5.51 1.49
C GLU A 200 -2.28 5.07 1.81
N PHE A 201 -2.91 4.38 0.85
CA PHE A 201 -4.15 3.66 1.08
C PHE A 201 -3.80 2.23 1.46
N GLU A 202 -4.45 1.70 2.50
CA GLU A 202 -4.22 0.34 2.98
C GLU A 202 -5.54 -0.40 3.21
N TRP A 203 -5.50 -1.72 2.98
CA TRP A 203 -6.52 -2.64 3.41
C TRP A 203 -6.13 -3.21 4.76
N ILE A 204 -6.89 -2.87 5.79
CA ILE A 204 -6.61 -3.27 7.16
C ILE A 204 -7.60 -4.36 7.56
N PRO A 205 -7.14 -5.53 8.01
CA PRO A 205 -8.01 -6.61 8.39
C PRO A 205 -8.81 -6.24 9.65
N LYS A 206 -10.12 -6.55 9.62
CA LYS A 206 -11.02 -6.44 10.79
C LYS A 206 -10.75 -7.53 11.81
N ILE A 207 -10.37 -8.71 11.31
CA ILE A 207 -10.08 -9.89 12.10
C ILE A 207 -8.82 -10.53 11.56
N THR A 208 -7.87 -10.77 12.43
CA THR A 208 -6.65 -11.51 12.11
C THR A 208 -6.82 -13.01 12.31
N VAL A 209 -6.10 -13.78 11.54
CA VAL A 209 -6.04 -15.25 11.64
C VAL A 209 -4.68 -15.64 12.19
N GLU A 210 -4.69 -16.34 13.32
CA GLU A 210 -3.47 -16.97 13.84
C GLU A 210 -3.16 -18.25 13.07
N THR A 211 -1.91 -18.44 12.69
CA THR A 211 -1.42 -19.61 11.97
C THR A 211 -0.36 -20.34 12.80
N THR A 212 -0.14 -21.61 12.50
CA THR A 212 1.05 -22.31 13.02
C THR A 212 2.32 -21.71 12.40
N GLU A 213 3.47 -21.89 13.04
CA GLU A 213 4.74 -21.34 12.55
C GLU A 213 5.05 -21.80 11.12
N ASP A 214 4.86 -23.09 10.81
CA ASP A 214 5.09 -23.64 9.47
C ASP A 214 4.18 -23.00 8.41
N VAL A 215 2.89 -22.84 8.71
CA VAL A 215 1.92 -22.20 7.81
C VAL A 215 2.23 -20.71 7.67
N GLY A 216 2.62 -20.06 8.76
CA GLY A 216 3.02 -18.65 8.75
C GLY A 216 4.22 -18.41 7.83
N MET A 217 5.23 -19.29 7.86
CA MET A 217 6.38 -19.21 6.95
C MET A 217 5.97 -19.40 5.49
N GLN A 218 5.10 -20.40 5.20
CA GLN A 218 4.60 -20.61 3.83
C GLN A 218 3.81 -19.39 3.30
N VAL A 219 2.95 -18.79 4.13
CA VAL A 219 2.21 -17.59 3.75
C VAL A 219 3.16 -16.42 3.51
N GLN A 220 4.17 -16.25 4.36
CA GLN A 220 5.15 -15.18 4.21
C GLN A 220 5.95 -15.32 2.91
N GLU A 221 6.40 -16.53 2.56
CA GLU A 221 7.08 -16.81 1.30
C GLU A 221 6.19 -16.47 0.10
N LEU A 222 4.92 -16.90 0.12
CA LEU A 222 3.94 -16.55 -0.91
C LEU A 222 3.77 -15.02 -1.05
N LEU A 223 3.68 -14.29 0.06
CA LEU A 223 3.54 -12.83 0.03
C LEU A 223 4.77 -12.17 -0.62
N GLU A 224 5.99 -12.64 -0.31
CA GLU A 224 7.22 -12.14 -0.91
C GLU A 224 7.29 -12.43 -2.41
N GLU A 225 6.88 -13.63 -2.83
CA GLU A 225 6.81 -14.01 -4.25
C GLU A 225 5.77 -13.18 -5.02
N LEU A 226 4.58 -12.98 -4.47
CA LEU A 226 3.56 -12.12 -5.06
C LEU A 226 4.06 -10.68 -5.18
N GLU A 227 4.69 -10.15 -4.14
CA GLU A 227 5.27 -8.80 -4.17
C GLU A 227 6.45 -8.67 -5.15
N ALA A 228 7.12 -9.75 -5.50
CA ALA A 228 8.18 -9.76 -6.51
C ALA A 228 7.66 -9.64 -7.94
N LEU A 229 6.40 -9.97 -8.22
CA LEU A 229 5.81 -9.79 -9.54
C LEU A 229 5.76 -8.31 -9.95
N ASP A 230 6.15 -8.01 -11.20
CA ASP A 230 6.22 -6.65 -11.73
C ASP A 230 4.85 -5.94 -11.76
N ASP A 231 3.79 -6.70 -11.96
CA ASP A 231 2.43 -6.17 -12.08
C ASP A 231 1.73 -6.02 -10.73
N VAL A 232 2.21 -6.69 -9.67
CA VAL A 232 1.66 -6.57 -8.32
C VAL A 232 2.18 -5.30 -7.66
N SER A 233 1.30 -4.39 -7.32
CA SER A 233 1.63 -3.17 -6.60
C SER A 233 1.68 -3.39 -5.08
N ARG A 234 0.73 -4.18 -4.54
CA ARG A 234 0.63 -4.48 -3.10
C ARG A 234 -0.07 -5.79 -2.84
N VAL A 235 0.27 -6.38 -1.70
CA VAL A 235 -0.43 -7.53 -1.12
C VAL A 235 -0.79 -7.22 0.32
N TYR A 236 -2.03 -7.52 0.69
CA TYR A 236 -2.55 -7.38 2.05
C TYR A 236 -3.02 -8.73 2.54
N SER A 237 -2.79 -8.98 3.83
CA SER A 237 -3.10 -10.25 4.48
C SER A 237 -3.78 -10.01 5.82
N ASN A 238 -4.65 -10.92 6.22
CA ASN A 238 -5.19 -10.95 7.58
C ASN A 238 -4.43 -11.91 8.51
N MET A 239 -3.25 -12.39 8.13
CA MET A 239 -2.38 -13.16 9.02
C MET A 239 -1.94 -12.30 10.22
N ALA A 240 -1.96 -12.87 11.43
CA ALA A 240 -1.57 -12.22 12.69
C ALA A 240 -0.06 -12.02 12.83
#